data_2aa0d0126e991b7bfac682b721b69541
#
_entry.id   2aa0d0126e991b7bfac682b721b69541
#
_cell.length_a   1.000
_cell.length_b   1.000
_cell.length_c   1.000
_cell.angle_alpha   90.00
_cell.angle_beta   90.00
_cell.angle_gamma   90.00
#
_symmetry.space_group_name_H-M   'P 1'
#
loop_
_entity.id
_entity.type
_entity.pdbx_description
1 polymer ?
#
loop_
_entity_poly.entity_id
_entity_poly.type
_entity_poly.pdbx_seq_one_letter_code
_entity_poly.pdbx_strand_id
1 'polypeptide(L)'
;MPTSAFLSDLHARGLIHQCSDESALHAHLADPAGSPRNAYCGFDPTADSLTIGNLVPLMMLVRLARAGHRPVALLGGGTGLIGDPSGKSSERELQTEDRVRANVESIRTIFSRIFANAGLPEPTLVNNLDWLGKLGYLEVLRDVGKFFSVNQMIVRDSVRSRLEGRDHGISYTEFSYMILQAFDYLHLHRTMNITLQMGGSDQWGNIVSGADLIRRAAAHQFGGESPQSLSVQAHALTTPLITKSDGTKFGKTESGAIWLSPHRTSAYAYYQFWLNAADADVERFLKTFTLVSVDDIAQTMSRHATDPGARHPQRLLAREATALVHGPAERDRAESAAAALFSGDIASLSRDTLLEVLAAAPTTTHARSALDGEGTKLLDLLATTSLAKSKSEARQFLGDGSISINGTKATADAHITAASLLHGSILALRRGKKNWHVCVFA
;
A
#
# COMPACT_ATOMS: atom_id res chain seq x y z
N MET A 1 16.53 -8.62 30.63
CA MET A 1 15.59 -9.56 30.00
C MET A 1 16.05 -9.77 28.56
N PRO A 2 15.88 -10.95 27.97
CA PRO A 2 16.22 -11.15 26.57
C PRO A 2 15.35 -10.20 25.69
N THR A 3 15.98 -9.49 24.77
CA THR A 3 15.32 -8.50 23.92
C THR A 3 15.27 -9.00 22.48
N SER A 4 14.11 -8.90 21.86
CA SER A 4 13.91 -9.21 20.44
C SER A 4 14.32 -8.02 19.56
N ALA A 5 15.19 -8.23 18.60
CA ALA A 5 15.56 -7.23 17.61
C ALA A 5 14.33 -6.74 16.80
N PHE A 6 13.40 -7.65 16.49
CA PHE A 6 12.15 -7.30 15.81
C PHE A 6 11.32 -6.30 16.60
N LEU A 7 11.01 -6.59 17.87
CA LEU A 7 10.21 -5.68 18.69
C LEU A 7 10.93 -4.38 18.98
N SER A 8 12.25 -4.40 19.16
CA SER A 8 13.06 -3.19 19.37
C SER A 8 13.00 -2.26 18.14
N ASP A 9 13.08 -2.81 16.91
CA ASP A 9 12.90 -2.02 15.68
C ASP A 9 11.50 -1.42 15.59
N LEU A 10 10.46 -2.21 15.91
CA LEU A 10 9.08 -1.72 15.90
C LEU A 10 8.85 -0.60 16.91
N HIS A 11 9.40 -0.72 18.12
CA HIS A 11 9.35 0.33 19.14
C HIS A 11 10.00 1.63 18.67
N ALA A 12 11.25 1.54 18.19
CA ALA A 12 12.00 2.70 17.70
C ALA A 12 11.27 3.43 16.56
N ARG A 13 10.43 2.71 15.82
CA ARG A 13 9.63 3.26 14.71
C ARG A 13 8.21 3.70 15.12
N GLY A 14 7.77 3.41 16.34
CA GLY A 14 6.40 3.69 16.79
C GLY A 14 5.36 2.81 16.09
N LEU A 15 5.69 1.55 15.78
CA LEU A 15 4.84 0.61 15.04
C LEU A 15 4.14 -0.41 15.92
N ILE A 16 4.19 -0.29 17.24
CA ILE A 16 3.41 -1.12 18.16
C ILE A 16 2.20 -0.32 18.64
N HIS A 17 1.00 -0.83 18.39
CA HIS A 17 -0.24 -0.26 18.91
C HIS A 17 -0.77 -1.07 20.09
N GLN A 18 -0.91 -2.39 19.94
CA GLN A 18 -1.35 -3.30 20.99
C GLN A 18 -0.55 -4.61 20.91
N CYS A 19 -0.21 -5.15 22.08
CA CYS A 19 0.44 -6.44 22.22
C CYS A 19 -0.26 -7.22 23.34
N SER A 20 -0.47 -8.53 23.17
CA SER A 20 -1.13 -9.37 24.17
C SER A 20 -0.32 -9.52 25.47
N ASP A 21 0.99 -9.65 25.34
CA ASP A 21 1.97 -9.67 26.43
C ASP A 21 3.34 -9.36 25.82
N GLU A 22 3.78 -8.12 25.98
CA GLU A 22 5.00 -7.65 25.35
C GLU A 22 6.27 -8.28 25.94
N SER A 23 6.29 -8.49 27.25
CA SER A 23 7.43 -9.11 27.93
C SER A 23 7.60 -10.58 27.51
N ALA A 24 6.50 -11.33 27.47
CA ALA A 24 6.50 -12.70 27.00
C ALA A 24 6.88 -12.79 25.52
N LEU A 25 6.38 -11.87 24.68
CA LEU A 25 6.70 -11.83 23.26
C LEU A 25 8.17 -11.47 23.02
N HIS A 26 8.76 -10.55 23.80
CA HIS A 26 10.20 -10.28 23.75
C HIS A 26 11.03 -11.52 24.03
N ALA A 27 10.70 -12.25 25.10
CA ALA A 27 11.38 -13.49 25.44
C ALA A 27 11.20 -14.57 24.37
N HIS A 28 10.00 -14.67 23.79
CA HIS A 28 9.66 -15.65 22.77
C HIS A 28 10.41 -15.42 21.45
N LEU A 29 10.68 -14.17 21.08
CA LEU A 29 11.37 -13.77 19.84
C LEU A 29 12.85 -13.39 20.06
N ALA A 30 13.46 -13.73 21.19
CA ALA A 30 14.80 -13.25 21.53
C ALA A 30 15.93 -14.00 20.83
N ASP A 31 15.71 -15.26 20.41
CA ASP A 31 16.72 -16.12 19.78
C ASP A 31 16.27 -16.58 18.38
N PRO A 32 16.39 -15.75 17.35
CA PRO A 32 16.04 -16.15 15.99
C PRO A 32 17.01 -17.17 15.38
N ALA A 33 18.28 -17.20 15.81
CA ALA A 33 19.29 -18.10 15.28
C ALA A 33 19.08 -19.55 15.78
N GLY A 34 18.83 -19.73 17.08
CA GLY A 34 18.60 -21.05 17.66
C GLY A 34 17.15 -21.52 17.55
N SER A 35 16.19 -20.60 17.53
CA SER A 35 14.76 -20.93 17.54
C SER A 35 13.92 -19.92 16.73
N PRO A 36 14.04 -19.90 15.39
CA PRO A 36 13.24 -19.00 14.55
C PRO A 36 11.75 -19.31 14.71
N ARG A 37 10.94 -18.29 14.97
CA ARG A 37 9.48 -18.42 15.17
C ARG A 37 8.73 -18.16 13.88
N ASN A 38 7.61 -18.85 13.71
CA ASN A 38 6.67 -18.62 12.63
C ASN A 38 5.62 -17.61 13.09
N ALA A 39 5.41 -16.54 12.31
CA ALA A 39 4.37 -15.55 12.56
C ALA A 39 3.67 -15.18 11.25
N TYR A 40 2.41 -14.75 11.32
CA TYR A 40 1.64 -14.48 10.13
C TYR A 40 0.85 -13.17 10.17
N CYS A 41 0.55 -12.67 8.97
CA CYS A 41 -0.50 -11.68 8.70
C CYS A 41 -1.47 -12.23 7.65
N GLY A 42 -2.75 -11.90 7.78
CA GLY A 42 -3.79 -12.22 6.80
C GLY A 42 -4.03 -11.06 5.82
N PHE A 43 -4.35 -11.40 4.57
CA PHE A 43 -4.64 -10.47 3.48
C PHE A 43 -5.82 -10.96 2.66
N ASP A 44 -6.97 -10.32 2.79
CA ASP A 44 -8.15 -10.64 1.99
C ASP A 44 -8.01 -10.11 0.56
N PRO A 45 -8.22 -10.95 -0.45
CA PRO A 45 -8.04 -10.62 -1.87
C PRO A 45 -9.26 -9.86 -2.42
N THR A 46 -9.52 -8.66 -1.91
CA THR A 46 -10.67 -7.83 -2.31
C THR A 46 -10.53 -7.22 -3.71
N ALA A 47 -9.33 -7.25 -4.29
CA ALA A 47 -9.01 -6.82 -5.64
C ALA A 47 -7.79 -7.62 -6.16
N ASP A 48 -7.46 -7.45 -7.44
CA ASP A 48 -6.28 -8.03 -8.10
C ASP A 48 -4.94 -7.37 -7.67
N SER A 49 -4.97 -6.51 -6.66
CA SER A 49 -3.80 -5.87 -6.06
C SER A 49 -4.06 -5.54 -4.59
N LEU A 50 -2.99 -5.39 -3.83
CA LEU A 50 -2.99 -4.78 -2.51
C LEU A 50 -2.88 -3.25 -2.64
N THR A 51 -3.51 -2.54 -1.71
CA THR A 51 -3.37 -1.09 -1.59
C THR A 51 -2.16 -0.74 -0.72
N ILE A 52 -1.76 0.53 -0.75
CA ILE A 52 -0.68 1.03 0.12
C ILE A 52 -1.00 0.87 1.61
N GLY A 53 -2.27 0.79 2.01
CA GLY A 53 -2.67 0.48 3.38
C GLY A 53 -2.26 -0.94 3.79
N ASN A 54 -2.37 -1.90 2.87
CA ASN A 54 -1.94 -3.27 3.08
C ASN A 54 -0.40 -3.42 3.14
N LEU A 55 0.34 -2.40 2.68
CA LEU A 55 1.80 -2.40 2.80
C LEU A 55 2.25 -2.36 4.27
N VAL A 56 1.47 -1.78 5.19
CA VAL A 56 1.81 -1.73 6.62
C VAL A 56 1.97 -3.13 7.23
N PRO A 57 0.95 -4.01 7.21
CA PRO A 57 1.11 -5.38 7.70
C PRO A 57 2.11 -6.21 6.87
N LEU A 58 2.25 -5.93 5.57
CA LEU A 58 3.29 -6.58 4.76
C LEU A 58 4.70 -6.19 5.24
N MET A 59 4.94 -4.92 5.58
CA MET A 59 6.21 -4.47 6.18
C MET A 59 6.51 -5.12 7.52
N MET A 60 5.48 -5.50 8.29
CA MET A 60 5.68 -6.29 9.52
C MET A 60 6.31 -7.65 9.19
N LEU A 61 5.82 -8.33 8.14
CA LEU A 61 6.40 -9.61 7.70
C LEU A 61 7.83 -9.44 7.17
N VAL A 62 8.11 -8.38 6.42
CA VAL A 62 9.47 -8.06 5.93
C VAL A 62 10.42 -7.82 7.10
N ARG A 63 10.02 -7.04 8.11
CA ARG A 63 10.83 -6.76 9.31
C ARG A 63 11.05 -8.01 10.14
N LEU A 64 10.03 -8.86 10.27
CA LEU A 64 10.13 -10.15 10.95
C LEU A 64 11.18 -11.05 10.29
N ALA A 65 11.16 -11.14 8.95
CA ALA A 65 12.16 -11.89 8.18
C ALA A 65 13.58 -11.32 8.36
N ARG A 66 13.73 -9.99 8.33
CA ARG A 66 15.03 -9.34 8.59
C ARG A 66 15.56 -9.62 9.99
N ALA A 67 14.69 -9.82 10.95
CA ALA A 67 15.06 -10.21 12.30
C ALA A 67 15.38 -11.71 12.45
N GLY A 68 15.35 -12.49 11.36
CA GLY A 68 15.73 -13.92 11.34
C GLY A 68 14.57 -14.87 11.68
N HIS A 69 13.34 -14.40 11.73
CA HIS A 69 12.16 -15.24 11.92
C HIS A 69 11.50 -15.61 10.57
N ARG A 70 10.49 -16.46 10.61
CA ARG A 70 9.84 -17.05 9.44
C ARG A 70 8.47 -16.42 9.19
N PRO A 71 8.33 -15.49 8.24
CA PRO A 71 7.06 -14.87 7.92
C PRO A 71 6.17 -15.82 7.13
N VAL A 72 4.89 -15.79 7.44
CA VAL A 72 3.82 -16.45 6.70
C VAL A 72 2.79 -15.40 6.29
N ALA A 73 2.45 -15.33 5.01
CA ALA A 73 1.35 -14.51 4.52
C ALA A 73 0.16 -15.42 4.21
N LEU A 74 -0.94 -15.19 4.92
CA LEU A 74 -2.19 -15.90 4.68
C LEU A 74 -3.02 -15.11 3.67
N LEU A 75 -3.31 -15.72 2.54
CA LEU A 75 -4.22 -15.20 1.54
C LEU A 75 -5.64 -15.67 1.86
N GLY A 76 -6.55 -14.73 2.05
CA GLY A 76 -7.91 -14.97 2.48
C GLY A 76 -8.83 -15.46 1.35
N GLY A 77 -8.49 -16.58 0.67
CA GLY A 77 -9.34 -17.15 -0.38
C GLY A 77 -10.70 -17.58 0.13
N GLY A 78 -10.79 -18.10 1.36
CA GLY A 78 -12.06 -18.45 2.02
C GLY A 78 -12.71 -17.23 2.68
N THR A 79 -11.97 -16.48 3.48
CA THR A 79 -12.49 -15.28 4.17
C THR A 79 -12.87 -14.15 3.21
N GLY A 80 -12.22 -14.06 2.05
CA GLY A 80 -12.55 -13.11 0.99
C GLY A 80 -13.92 -13.33 0.34
N LEU A 81 -14.47 -14.53 0.44
CA LEU A 81 -15.86 -14.84 0.02
C LEU A 81 -16.90 -14.29 1.00
N ILE A 82 -16.51 -14.06 2.25
CA ILE A 82 -17.40 -13.61 3.34
C ILE A 82 -17.29 -12.10 3.56
N GLY A 83 -16.07 -11.58 3.64
CA GLY A 83 -15.77 -10.16 3.83
C GLY A 83 -15.67 -9.74 5.29
N ASP A 84 -14.52 -9.17 5.65
CA ASP A 84 -14.24 -8.63 7.00
C ASP A 84 -15.07 -7.36 7.27
N PRO A 85 -15.87 -7.31 8.34
CA PRO A 85 -16.61 -6.12 8.74
C PRO A 85 -15.74 -5.03 9.39
N SER A 86 -14.51 -5.34 9.80
CA SER A 86 -13.63 -4.44 10.54
C SER A 86 -13.35 -3.15 9.76
N GLY A 87 -13.54 -1.99 10.41
CA GLY A 87 -13.30 -0.68 9.83
C GLY A 87 -14.26 -0.27 8.70
N LYS A 88 -15.42 -0.93 8.57
CA LYS A 88 -16.43 -0.65 7.54
C LYS A 88 -17.77 -0.25 8.16
N SER A 89 -18.47 0.67 7.48
CA SER A 89 -19.82 1.13 7.86
C SER A 89 -20.96 0.42 7.12
N SER A 90 -20.64 -0.29 6.02
CA SER A 90 -21.61 -1.00 5.18
C SER A 90 -21.12 -2.41 4.88
N GLU A 91 -22.08 -3.31 4.58
CA GLU A 91 -21.79 -4.68 4.16
C GLU A 91 -21.00 -4.72 2.85
N ARG A 92 -20.11 -5.70 2.72
CA ARG A 92 -19.33 -5.89 1.50
C ARG A 92 -20.14 -6.64 0.45
N GLU A 93 -19.97 -6.27 -0.81
CA GLU A 93 -20.44 -7.11 -1.92
C GLU A 93 -19.67 -8.44 -1.92
N LEU A 94 -20.42 -9.52 -1.93
CA LEU A 94 -19.85 -10.87 -2.01
C LEU A 94 -19.23 -11.08 -3.39
N GLN A 95 -17.99 -11.54 -3.41
CA GLN A 95 -17.27 -11.87 -4.65
C GLN A 95 -17.51 -13.32 -5.07
N THR A 96 -17.42 -13.58 -6.37
CA THR A 96 -17.44 -14.97 -6.88
C THR A 96 -16.12 -15.67 -6.55
N GLU A 97 -16.18 -17.01 -6.41
CA GLU A 97 -14.99 -17.82 -6.12
C GLU A 97 -13.89 -17.64 -7.18
N ASP A 98 -14.27 -17.62 -8.48
CA ASP A 98 -13.32 -17.42 -9.58
C ASP A 98 -12.59 -16.06 -9.47
N ARG A 99 -13.31 -15.02 -9.11
CA ARG A 99 -12.71 -13.68 -8.90
C ARG A 99 -11.76 -13.67 -7.73
N VAL A 100 -12.14 -14.28 -6.62
CA VAL A 100 -11.27 -14.40 -5.44
C VAL A 100 -10.02 -15.20 -5.77
N ARG A 101 -10.14 -16.32 -6.49
CA ARG A 101 -9.00 -17.13 -6.95
C ARG A 101 -8.04 -16.32 -7.85
N ALA A 102 -8.57 -15.59 -8.81
CA ALA A 102 -7.76 -14.73 -9.68
C ALA A 102 -7.04 -13.63 -8.89
N ASN A 103 -7.71 -13.01 -7.94
CA ASN A 103 -7.13 -12.00 -7.06
C ASN A 103 -6.00 -12.59 -6.18
N VAL A 104 -6.18 -13.79 -5.62
CA VAL A 104 -5.16 -14.50 -4.83
C VAL A 104 -3.88 -14.66 -5.65
N GLU A 105 -3.97 -15.13 -6.89
CA GLU A 105 -2.77 -15.32 -7.75
C GLU A 105 -2.08 -13.99 -8.08
N SER A 106 -2.86 -12.94 -8.34
CA SER A 106 -2.31 -11.61 -8.59
C SER A 106 -1.56 -11.06 -7.36
N ILE A 107 -2.12 -11.25 -6.17
CA ILE A 107 -1.52 -10.78 -4.91
C ILE A 107 -0.23 -11.55 -4.57
N ARG A 108 -0.13 -12.84 -4.88
CA ARG A 108 1.11 -13.64 -4.69
C ARG A 108 2.33 -12.93 -5.25
N THR A 109 2.23 -12.40 -6.47
CA THR A 109 3.34 -11.76 -7.16
C THR A 109 3.85 -10.50 -6.44
N ILE A 110 3.00 -9.85 -5.65
CA ILE A 110 3.38 -8.66 -4.85
C ILE A 110 4.33 -9.07 -3.72
N PHE A 111 4.02 -10.16 -3.01
CA PHE A 111 4.89 -10.65 -1.92
C PHE A 111 6.25 -11.07 -2.46
N SER A 112 6.29 -11.91 -3.50
CA SER A 112 7.54 -12.37 -4.12
C SER A 112 8.43 -11.19 -4.52
N ARG A 113 7.85 -10.17 -5.19
CA ARG A 113 8.57 -8.99 -5.63
C ARG A 113 9.10 -8.15 -4.47
N ILE A 114 8.28 -7.86 -3.45
CA ILE A 114 8.70 -7.02 -2.32
C ILE A 114 9.79 -7.71 -1.49
N PHE A 115 9.67 -9.01 -1.25
CA PHE A 115 10.68 -9.76 -0.51
C PHE A 115 11.99 -9.86 -1.30
N ALA A 116 11.93 -10.11 -2.62
CA ALA A 116 13.11 -10.10 -3.49
C ALA A 116 13.80 -8.72 -3.49
N ASN A 117 13.03 -7.63 -3.60
CA ASN A 117 13.57 -6.27 -3.55
C ASN A 117 14.17 -5.91 -2.18
N ALA A 118 13.69 -6.52 -1.11
CA ALA A 118 14.24 -6.39 0.23
C ALA A 118 15.49 -7.28 0.47
N GLY A 119 15.89 -8.09 -0.51
CA GLY A 119 17.01 -9.06 -0.39
C GLY A 119 16.69 -10.23 0.54
N LEU A 120 15.41 -10.60 0.67
CA LEU A 120 14.91 -11.64 1.58
C LEU A 120 14.36 -12.83 0.80
N PRO A 121 14.42 -14.04 1.38
CA PRO A 121 13.71 -15.19 0.84
C PRO A 121 12.21 -14.93 0.81
N GLU A 122 11.51 -15.52 -0.16
CA GLU A 122 10.06 -15.43 -0.27
C GLU A 122 9.38 -15.94 1.02
N PRO A 123 8.32 -15.25 1.51
CA PRO A 123 7.57 -15.72 2.68
C PRO A 123 6.78 -16.98 2.31
N THR A 124 6.46 -17.80 3.30
CA THR A 124 5.52 -18.89 3.07
C THR A 124 4.14 -18.31 2.78
N LEU A 125 3.57 -18.64 1.62
CA LEU A 125 2.23 -18.21 1.21
C LEU A 125 1.25 -19.37 1.38
N VAL A 126 0.18 -19.14 2.14
CA VAL A 126 -0.91 -20.11 2.36
C VAL A 126 -2.26 -19.50 2.00
N ASN A 127 -3.21 -20.36 1.61
CA ASN A 127 -4.56 -19.92 1.26
C ASN A 127 -5.56 -20.58 2.22
N ASN A 128 -6.34 -19.80 2.97
CA ASN A 128 -7.28 -20.37 3.93
C ASN A 128 -8.47 -21.11 3.28
N LEU A 129 -8.71 -20.94 1.99
CA LEU A 129 -9.68 -21.77 1.28
C LEU A 129 -9.32 -23.26 1.32
N ASP A 130 -8.03 -23.61 1.43
CA ASP A 130 -7.55 -24.99 1.43
C ASP A 130 -8.06 -25.79 2.63
N TRP A 131 -8.36 -25.12 3.75
CA TRP A 131 -8.94 -25.75 4.94
C TRP A 131 -10.36 -25.28 5.25
N LEU A 132 -10.69 -24.00 5.10
CA LEU A 132 -12.05 -23.50 5.35
C LEU A 132 -13.07 -24.14 4.39
N GLY A 133 -12.69 -24.32 3.13
CA GLY A 133 -13.55 -24.94 2.12
C GLY A 133 -13.89 -26.41 2.38
N LYS A 134 -13.18 -27.07 3.30
CA LYS A 134 -13.40 -28.50 3.65
C LYS A 134 -14.19 -28.66 4.94
N LEU A 135 -14.44 -27.57 5.69
CA LEU A 135 -15.14 -27.63 6.96
C LEU A 135 -16.65 -27.76 6.76
N GLY A 136 -17.22 -28.77 7.39
CA GLY A 136 -18.67 -28.90 7.47
C GLY A 136 -19.28 -27.87 8.45
N TYR A 137 -20.39 -27.27 8.11
CA TYR A 137 -21.05 -26.27 8.95
C TYR A 137 -21.35 -26.78 10.36
N LEU A 138 -21.86 -28.02 10.51
CA LEU A 138 -22.15 -28.63 11.81
C LEU A 138 -20.86 -28.89 12.59
N GLU A 139 -19.77 -29.22 11.94
CA GLU A 139 -18.46 -29.41 12.55
C GLU A 139 -17.94 -28.09 13.14
N VAL A 140 -18.02 -27.00 12.36
CA VAL A 140 -17.66 -25.65 12.84
C VAL A 140 -18.49 -25.29 14.08
N LEU A 141 -19.81 -25.47 14.07
CA LEU A 141 -20.65 -25.14 15.22
C LEU A 141 -20.30 -25.97 16.47
N ARG A 142 -20.09 -27.29 16.30
CA ARG A 142 -19.83 -28.20 17.41
C ARG A 142 -18.42 -28.04 17.99
N ASP A 143 -17.39 -27.93 17.13
CA ASP A 143 -16.00 -28.06 17.54
C ASP A 143 -15.28 -26.72 17.71
N VAL A 144 -15.77 -25.66 17.06
CA VAL A 144 -15.23 -24.31 17.12
C VAL A 144 -16.21 -23.36 17.81
N GLY A 145 -17.46 -23.34 17.38
CA GLY A 145 -18.48 -22.41 17.87
C GLY A 145 -18.70 -22.48 19.38
N LYS A 146 -18.57 -23.66 19.98
CA LYS A 146 -18.69 -23.85 21.45
C LYS A 146 -17.70 -22.99 22.26
N PHE A 147 -16.60 -22.54 21.66
CA PHE A 147 -15.60 -21.69 22.33
C PHE A 147 -15.91 -20.20 22.23
N PHE A 148 -16.95 -19.79 21.45
CA PHE A 148 -17.31 -18.41 21.25
C PHE A 148 -18.58 -18.05 22.02
N SER A 149 -18.49 -17.05 22.88
CA SER A 149 -19.65 -16.47 23.57
C SER A 149 -20.20 -15.31 22.73
N VAL A 150 -21.47 -15.39 22.33
CA VAL A 150 -22.15 -14.30 21.61
C VAL A 150 -22.05 -12.98 22.38
N ASN A 151 -22.18 -13.00 23.71
CA ASN A 151 -22.05 -11.80 24.54
C ASN A 151 -20.66 -11.16 24.44
N GLN A 152 -19.60 -11.96 24.24
CA GLN A 152 -18.23 -11.44 24.02
C GLN A 152 -18.03 -10.96 22.59
N MET A 153 -18.72 -11.57 21.63
CA MET A 153 -18.62 -11.16 20.22
C MET A 153 -19.30 -9.82 19.94
N ILE A 154 -20.47 -9.58 20.51
CA ILE A 154 -21.25 -8.35 20.26
C ILE A 154 -20.62 -7.09 20.88
N VAL A 155 -19.74 -7.21 21.88
CA VAL A 155 -19.04 -6.07 22.47
C VAL A 155 -17.74 -5.70 21.74
N ARG A 156 -17.31 -6.51 20.76
CA ARG A 156 -16.15 -6.17 19.91
C ARG A 156 -16.43 -4.94 19.07
N ASP A 157 -15.48 -4.04 18.94
CA ASP A 157 -15.66 -2.75 18.26
C ASP A 157 -16.19 -2.88 16.82
N SER A 158 -15.72 -3.89 16.07
CA SER A 158 -16.17 -4.18 14.70
C SER A 158 -17.65 -4.56 14.61
N VAL A 159 -18.18 -5.24 15.63
CA VAL A 159 -19.58 -5.65 15.71
C VAL A 159 -20.43 -4.56 16.34
N ARG A 160 -19.99 -4.00 17.49
CA ARG A 160 -20.71 -2.97 18.24
C ARG A 160 -20.99 -1.73 17.38
N SER A 161 -19.99 -1.25 16.64
CA SER A 161 -20.17 -0.08 15.76
C SER A 161 -21.23 -0.28 14.68
N ARG A 162 -21.44 -1.53 14.22
CA ARG A 162 -22.49 -1.89 13.25
C ARG A 162 -23.85 -2.04 13.91
N LEU A 163 -23.92 -2.56 15.13
CA LEU A 163 -25.17 -2.69 15.90
C LEU A 163 -25.71 -1.34 16.39
N GLU A 164 -24.82 -0.40 16.72
CA GLU A 164 -25.16 0.96 17.15
C GLU A 164 -25.51 1.89 15.97
N GLY A 165 -25.04 1.55 14.75
CA GLY A 165 -25.36 2.26 13.52
C GLY A 165 -26.82 2.07 13.12
N ARG A 166 -27.56 3.18 12.93
CA ARG A 166 -29.03 3.18 12.82
C ARG A 166 -29.62 2.58 11.54
N ASP A 167 -28.81 2.42 10.47
CA ASP A 167 -29.39 2.16 9.15
C ASP A 167 -29.26 0.72 8.64
N HIS A 168 -28.21 -0.01 9.04
CA HIS A 168 -27.99 -1.40 8.55
C HIS A 168 -27.24 -2.19 9.63
N GLY A 169 -27.92 -3.13 10.30
CA GLY A 169 -27.31 -4.06 11.25
C GLY A 169 -26.08 -4.80 10.70
N ILE A 170 -25.72 -5.91 11.31
CA ILE A 170 -24.69 -6.82 10.82
C ILE A 170 -25.36 -8.13 10.40
N SER A 171 -25.04 -8.66 9.22
CA SER A 171 -25.52 -9.98 8.79
C SER A 171 -24.83 -11.09 9.59
N TYR A 172 -25.48 -12.26 9.67
CA TYR A 172 -24.85 -13.44 10.29
C TYR A 172 -23.54 -13.79 9.58
N THR A 173 -23.47 -13.61 8.27
CA THR A 173 -22.27 -13.83 7.45
C THR A 173 -21.11 -12.98 7.95
N GLU A 174 -21.27 -11.67 8.03
CA GLU A 174 -20.24 -10.76 8.56
C GLU A 174 -19.94 -11.01 10.05
N PHE A 175 -20.96 -11.29 10.86
CA PHE A 175 -20.80 -11.61 12.29
C PHE A 175 -19.94 -12.85 12.50
N SER A 176 -20.07 -13.85 11.64
CA SER A 176 -19.32 -15.11 11.71
C SER A 176 -17.86 -14.98 11.26
N TYR A 177 -17.47 -13.91 10.57
CA TYR A 177 -16.11 -13.69 10.06
C TYR A 177 -15.04 -13.86 11.16
N MET A 178 -15.28 -13.33 12.34
CA MET A 178 -14.38 -13.46 13.49
C MET A 178 -14.04 -14.93 13.82
N ILE A 179 -15.00 -15.82 13.67
CA ILE A 179 -14.82 -17.26 13.93
C ILE A 179 -13.89 -17.88 12.89
N LEU A 180 -14.03 -17.48 11.61
CA LEU A 180 -13.20 -17.98 10.52
C LEU A 180 -11.74 -17.56 10.70
N GLN A 181 -11.49 -16.29 10.98
CA GLN A 181 -10.13 -15.78 11.22
C GLN A 181 -9.50 -16.39 12.48
N ALA A 182 -10.28 -16.61 13.53
CA ALA A 182 -9.81 -17.28 14.73
C ALA A 182 -9.46 -18.75 14.47
N PHE A 183 -10.25 -19.42 13.61
CA PHE A 183 -9.96 -20.79 13.19
C PHE A 183 -8.69 -20.85 12.31
N ASP A 184 -8.44 -19.87 11.45
CA ASP A 184 -7.20 -19.77 10.68
C ASP A 184 -5.99 -19.78 11.62
N TYR A 185 -6.03 -18.98 12.70
CA TYR A 185 -4.93 -18.98 13.67
C TYR A 185 -4.76 -20.33 14.37
N LEU A 186 -5.85 -20.96 14.80
CA LEU A 186 -5.81 -22.30 15.42
C LEU A 186 -5.25 -23.35 14.44
N HIS A 187 -5.70 -23.33 13.18
CA HIS A 187 -5.23 -24.23 12.14
C HIS A 187 -3.72 -24.06 11.88
N LEU A 188 -3.27 -22.82 11.67
CA LEU A 188 -1.87 -22.51 11.44
C LEU A 188 -1.00 -22.80 12.66
N HIS A 189 -1.51 -22.58 13.86
CA HIS A 189 -0.82 -22.95 15.10
C HIS A 189 -0.56 -24.46 15.16
N ARG A 190 -1.57 -25.28 14.82
CA ARG A 190 -1.49 -26.76 14.86
C ARG A 190 -0.64 -27.35 13.75
N THR A 191 -0.72 -26.78 12.54
CA THR A 191 -0.10 -27.38 11.35
C THR A 191 1.28 -26.79 11.02
N MET A 192 1.53 -25.53 11.40
CA MET A 192 2.75 -24.80 11.05
C MET A 192 3.47 -24.21 12.26
N ASN A 193 3.02 -24.53 13.48
CA ASN A 193 3.58 -23.97 14.71
C ASN A 193 3.64 -22.41 14.67
N ILE A 194 2.59 -21.77 14.13
CA ILE A 194 2.46 -20.32 14.18
C ILE A 194 2.15 -19.91 15.62
N THR A 195 2.96 -18.98 16.16
CA THR A 195 2.86 -18.53 17.54
C THR A 195 2.54 -17.04 17.69
N LEU A 196 2.53 -16.30 16.58
CA LEU A 196 2.22 -14.87 16.56
C LEU A 196 1.35 -14.54 15.35
N GLN A 197 0.21 -13.89 15.61
CA GLN A 197 -0.58 -13.21 14.57
C GLN A 197 -0.36 -11.70 14.66
N MET A 198 -0.16 -11.08 13.50
CA MET A 198 0.04 -9.63 13.37
C MET A 198 -0.99 -9.02 12.44
N GLY A 199 -1.30 -7.71 12.62
CA GLY A 199 -2.23 -6.98 11.76
C GLY A 199 -2.30 -5.50 12.08
N GLY A 200 -3.24 -4.77 11.45
CA GLY A 200 -3.59 -3.40 11.82
C GLY A 200 -4.39 -3.37 13.14
N SER A 201 -4.48 -2.20 13.77
CA SER A 201 -5.21 -2.06 15.04
C SER A 201 -6.71 -2.36 14.93
N ASP A 202 -7.29 -2.21 13.75
CA ASP A 202 -8.66 -2.61 13.43
C ASP A 202 -8.89 -4.13 13.52
N GLN A 203 -7.82 -4.92 13.43
CA GLN A 203 -7.83 -6.39 13.51
C GLN A 203 -7.66 -6.94 14.94
N TRP A 204 -7.43 -6.09 15.94
CA TRP A 204 -7.16 -6.53 17.31
C TRP A 204 -8.18 -7.53 17.84
N GLY A 205 -9.46 -7.23 17.68
CA GLY A 205 -10.56 -8.09 18.12
C GLY A 205 -10.52 -9.50 17.53
N ASN A 206 -10.25 -9.59 16.22
CA ASN A 206 -10.16 -10.86 15.50
C ASN A 206 -8.91 -11.64 15.95
N ILE A 207 -7.76 -10.97 16.06
CA ILE A 207 -6.47 -11.58 16.41
C ILE A 207 -6.52 -12.18 17.81
N VAL A 208 -7.01 -11.43 18.82
CA VAL A 208 -7.10 -11.97 20.20
C VAL A 208 -8.13 -13.08 20.32
N SER A 209 -9.20 -13.07 19.49
CA SER A 209 -10.16 -14.17 19.46
C SER A 209 -9.52 -15.47 18.99
N GLY A 210 -8.57 -15.41 18.05
CA GLY A 210 -7.77 -16.55 17.61
C GLY A 210 -6.83 -17.06 18.70
N ALA A 211 -6.12 -16.18 19.39
CA ALA A 211 -5.26 -16.55 20.52
C ALA A 211 -6.08 -17.18 21.67
N ASP A 212 -7.27 -16.66 21.97
CA ASP A 212 -8.17 -17.22 22.97
C ASP A 212 -8.71 -18.59 22.55
N LEU A 213 -9.05 -18.77 21.27
CA LEU A 213 -9.47 -20.07 20.74
C LEU A 213 -8.38 -21.14 20.92
N ILE A 214 -7.13 -20.79 20.60
CA ILE A 214 -5.98 -21.71 20.79
C ILE A 214 -5.87 -22.14 22.25
N ARG A 215 -5.93 -21.20 23.21
CA ARG A 215 -5.85 -21.49 24.64
C ARG A 215 -7.01 -22.36 25.13
N ARG A 216 -8.26 -22.05 24.72
CA ARG A 216 -9.47 -22.81 25.11
C ARG A 216 -9.47 -24.20 24.49
N ALA A 217 -9.05 -24.34 23.24
CA ALA A 217 -8.95 -25.63 22.58
C ALA A 217 -7.90 -26.54 23.26
N ALA A 218 -6.76 -25.98 23.65
CA ALA A 218 -5.74 -26.71 24.40
C ALA A 218 -6.27 -27.15 25.79
N ALA A 219 -6.89 -26.26 26.57
CA ALA A 219 -7.49 -26.60 27.86
C ALA A 219 -8.53 -27.72 27.76
N HIS A 220 -9.36 -27.68 26.70
CA HIS A 220 -10.36 -28.73 26.47
C HIS A 220 -9.72 -30.10 26.17
N GLN A 221 -8.58 -30.17 25.49
CA GLN A 221 -7.87 -31.39 25.20
C GLN A 221 -7.23 -32.01 26.46
N PHE A 222 -6.82 -31.17 27.43
CA PHE A 222 -6.17 -31.60 28.69
C PHE A 222 -7.15 -31.71 29.87
N GLY A 223 -8.43 -32.02 29.65
CA GLY A 223 -9.38 -32.34 30.69
C GLY A 223 -9.95 -31.14 31.47
N GLY A 224 -9.87 -29.95 30.91
CA GLY A 224 -10.47 -28.76 31.53
C GLY A 224 -9.56 -28.02 32.51
N GLU A 225 -8.25 -28.27 32.49
CA GLU A 225 -7.29 -27.43 33.22
C GLU A 225 -7.42 -25.96 32.88
N SER A 226 -7.13 -25.07 33.83
CA SER A 226 -7.17 -23.64 33.58
C SER A 226 -6.26 -23.29 32.39
N PRO A 227 -6.74 -22.52 31.39
CA PRO A 227 -5.91 -22.06 30.27
C PRO A 227 -4.60 -21.36 30.71
N GLN A 228 -4.59 -20.79 31.92
CA GLN A 228 -3.42 -20.15 32.52
C GLN A 228 -2.34 -21.11 32.98
N SER A 229 -2.66 -22.37 33.26
CA SER A 229 -1.68 -23.39 33.63
C SER A 229 -0.97 -24.03 32.42
N LEU A 230 -1.51 -23.85 31.21
CA LEU A 230 -0.94 -24.37 29.98
C LEU A 230 -0.01 -23.33 29.36
N SER A 231 1.25 -23.66 29.17
CA SER A 231 2.25 -22.80 28.47
C SER A 231 1.99 -22.76 26.95
N VAL A 232 0.78 -22.34 26.56
CA VAL A 232 0.42 -22.24 25.14
C VAL A 232 0.91 -20.91 24.56
N GLN A 233 1.83 -20.99 23.63
CA GLN A 233 2.41 -19.82 22.96
C GLN A 233 1.49 -19.34 21.83
N ALA A 234 0.65 -18.35 22.09
CA ALA A 234 -0.21 -17.68 21.10
C ALA A 234 -0.25 -16.18 21.41
N HIS A 235 0.45 -15.39 20.60
CA HIS A 235 0.63 -13.97 20.78
C HIS A 235 -0.14 -13.17 19.72
N ALA A 236 -0.50 -11.94 20.09
CA ALA A 236 -1.18 -10.97 19.23
C ALA A 236 -0.39 -9.66 19.23
N LEU A 237 -0.18 -9.07 18.05
CA LEU A 237 0.50 -7.79 17.88
C LEU A 237 -0.17 -6.98 16.79
N THR A 238 -0.46 -5.70 17.06
CA THR A 238 -1.02 -4.80 16.06
C THR A 238 -0.19 -3.53 15.88
N THR A 239 -0.27 -3.00 14.65
CA THR A 239 0.30 -1.69 14.29
C THR A 239 -0.78 -0.62 14.31
N PRO A 240 -0.43 0.67 14.55
CA PRO A 240 -1.38 1.77 14.41
C PRO A 240 -1.84 1.90 12.96
N LEU A 241 -3.11 2.29 12.78
CA LEU A 241 -3.61 2.69 11.46
C LEU A 241 -2.91 3.97 11.02
N ILE A 242 -2.54 4.02 9.77
CA ILE A 242 -1.90 5.19 9.19
C ILE A 242 -2.97 6.19 8.74
N THR A 243 -2.88 7.40 9.24
CA THR A 243 -3.69 8.55 8.83
C THR A 243 -2.77 9.66 8.33
N LYS A 244 -3.26 10.62 7.55
CA LYS A 244 -2.51 11.83 7.25
C LYS A 244 -2.70 12.87 8.35
N SER A 245 -1.73 13.76 8.50
CA SER A 245 -1.79 14.87 9.48
C SER A 245 -2.93 15.85 9.21
N ASP A 246 -3.42 15.94 7.97
CA ASP A 246 -4.56 16.75 7.55
C ASP A 246 -5.93 16.08 7.86
N GLY A 247 -5.94 14.90 8.49
CA GLY A 247 -7.14 14.12 8.81
C GLY A 247 -7.74 13.35 7.63
N THR A 248 -7.18 13.46 6.44
CA THR A 248 -7.66 12.70 5.28
C THR A 248 -7.20 11.24 5.34
N LYS A 249 -7.94 10.35 4.64
CA LYS A 249 -7.59 8.93 4.61
C LYS A 249 -6.28 8.71 3.87
N PHE A 250 -5.34 8.01 4.52
CA PHE A 250 -4.09 7.61 3.90
C PHE A 250 -4.33 6.68 2.69
N GLY A 251 -3.50 6.85 1.64
CA GLY A 251 -3.54 5.99 0.45
C GLY A 251 -4.67 6.27 -0.52
N LYS A 252 -5.46 7.34 -0.30
CA LYS A 252 -6.41 7.86 -1.29
C LYS A 252 -5.91 9.18 -1.87
N THR A 253 -6.04 9.32 -3.19
CA THR A 253 -5.80 10.56 -3.94
C THR A 253 -7.10 10.96 -4.64
N GLU A 254 -7.11 12.10 -5.32
CA GLU A 254 -8.24 12.50 -6.17
C GLU A 254 -8.53 11.46 -7.27
N SER A 255 -7.50 10.77 -7.74
CA SER A 255 -7.59 9.69 -8.75
C SER A 255 -7.90 8.31 -8.17
N GLY A 256 -8.11 8.17 -6.85
CA GLY A 256 -8.47 6.91 -6.20
C GLY A 256 -7.41 6.34 -5.25
N ALA A 257 -7.43 5.03 -5.03
CA ALA A 257 -6.48 4.36 -4.15
C ALA A 257 -5.11 4.18 -4.83
N ILE A 258 -4.05 4.25 -4.04
CA ILE A 258 -2.68 3.88 -4.47
C ILE A 258 -2.51 2.37 -4.28
N TRP A 259 -2.14 1.70 -5.36
CA TRP A 259 -2.00 0.26 -5.45
C TRP A 259 -0.53 -0.18 -5.51
N LEU A 260 -0.24 -1.39 -5.09
CA LEU A 260 1.12 -1.95 -5.12
C LEU A 260 1.47 -2.61 -6.46
N SER A 261 0.47 -2.95 -7.27
CA SER A 261 0.69 -3.54 -8.60
C SER A 261 0.88 -2.45 -9.66
N PRO A 262 1.89 -2.59 -10.55
CA PRO A 262 2.25 -1.56 -11.53
C PRO A 262 1.17 -1.32 -12.59
N HIS A 263 0.31 -2.29 -12.88
CA HIS A 263 -0.81 -2.13 -13.82
C HIS A 263 -1.96 -1.27 -13.27
N ARG A 264 -2.02 -1.04 -11.93
CA ARG A 264 -3.00 -0.17 -11.29
C ARG A 264 -2.44 1.19 -10.87
N THR A 265 -1.21 1.20 -10.37
CA THR A 265 -0.47 2.43 -10.04
C THR A 265 0.95 2.25 -10.54
N SER A 266 1.34 3.00 -11.54
CA SER A 266 2.67 2.92 -12.12
C SER A 266 3.75 3.30 -11.10
N ALA A 267 4.98 2.89 -11.36
CA ALA A 267 6.12 3.23 -10.50
C ALA A 267 6.32 4.75 -10.40
N TYR A 268 6.07 5.49 -11.48
CA TYR A 268 6.14 6.95 -11.47
C TYR A 268 5.05 7.57 -10.59
N ALA A 269 3.78 7.17 -10.75
CA ALA A 269 2.69 7.66 -9.93
C ALA A 269 2.89 7.31 -8.44
N TYR A 270 3.41 6.11 -8.15
CA TYR A 270 3.78 5.67 -6.80
C TYR A 270 4.93 6.51 -6.22
N TYR A 271 5.96 6.80 -7.00
CA TYR A 271 7.06 7.67 -6.62
C TYR A 271 6.58 9.10 -6.32
N GLN A 272 5.72 9.66 -7.19
CA GLN A 272 5.14 10.99 -7.01
C GLN A 272 4.26 11.09 -5.75
N PHE A 273 3.50 10.04 -5.44
CA PHE A 273 2.70 10.00 -4.22
C PHE A 273 3.58 10.22 -2.98
N TRP A 274 4.72 9.55 -2.90
CA TRP A 274 5.65 9.71 -1.78
C TRP A 274 6.43 11.01 -1.82
N LEU A 275 6.83 11.42 -3.00
CA LEU A 275 7.53 12.71 -3.18
C LEU A 275 6.67 13.90 -2.72
N ASN A 276 5.34 13.79 -2.80
CA ASN A 276 4.39 14.81 -2.38
C ASN A 276 3.91 14.66 -0.92
N ALA A 277 4.54 13.80 -0.12
CA ALA A 277 4.23 13.68 1.30
C ALA A 277 4.44 15.03 2.03
N ALA A 278 3.53 15.36 2.95
CA ALA A 278 3.64 16.54 3.78
C ALA A 278 4.83 16.44 4.76
N ASP A 279 5.45 17.56 5.11
CA ASP A 279 6.57 17.60 6.05
C ASP A 279 6.17 17.01 7.42
N ALA A 280 4.93 17.22 7.85
CA ALA A 280 4.40 16.67 9.11
C ALA A 280 4.24 15.14 9.11
N ASP A 281 4.19 14.50 7.94
CA ASP A 281 3.95 13.06 7.81
C ASP A 281 5.20 12.27 7.41
N VAL A 282 6.18 12.93 6.78
CA VAL A 282 7.28 12.25 6.08
C VAL A 282 8.14 11.39 6.99
N GLU A 283 8.44 11.83 8.22
CA GLU A 283 9.22 11.05 9.17
C GLU A 283 8.49 9.73 9.53
N ARG A 284 7.20 9.82 9.85
CA ARG A 284 6.38 8.65 10.17
C ARG A 284 6.30 7.70 8.98
N PHE A 285 6.17 8.23 7.75
CA PHE A 285 6.13 7.39 6.55
C PHE A 285 7.48 6.73 6.27
N LEU A 286 8.61 7.41 6.48
CA LEU A 286 9.94 6.80 6.42
C LEU A 286 10.07 5.63 7.40
N LYS A 287 9.65 5.84 8.65
CA LYS A 287 9.67 4.80 9.69
C LYS A 287 8.79 3.60 9.33
N THR A 288 7.64 3.83 8.70
CA THR A 288 6.67 2.78 8.39
C THR A 288 7.00 2.02 7.11
N PHE A 289 7.25 2.73 6.01
CA PHE A 289 7.24 2.19 4.65
C PHE A 289 8.61 1.96 4.03
N THR A 290 9.69 2.22 4.79
CA THR A 290 11.06 1.97 4.32
C THR A 290 11.85 1.07 5.28
N LEU A 291 12.98 0.58 4.79
CA LEU A 291 13.94 -0.18 5.58
C LEU A 291 15.14 0.65 6.02
N VAL A 292 15.08 1.97 5.83
CA VAL A 292 16.09 2.95 6.30
C VAL A 292 16.20 2.87 7.81
N SER A 293 17.41 2.95 8.35
CA SER A 293 17.63 2.93 9.80
C SER A 293 16.99 4.15 10.49
N VAL A 294 16.61 3.99 11.75
CA VAL A 294 16.01 5.11 12.51
C VAL A 294 17.01 6.27 12.64
N ASP A 295 18.31 5.95 12.76
CA ASP A 295 19.38 6.96 12.86
C ASP A 295 19.54 7.74 11.56
N ASP A 296 19.52 7.07 10.39
CA ASP A 296 19.57 7.75 9.09
C ASP A 296 18.33 8.60 8.84
N ILE A 297 17.16 8.17 9.31
CA ILE A 297 15.93 8.96 9.27
C ILE A 297 16.11 10.22 10.12
N ALA A 298 16.59 10.09 11.36
CA ALA A 298 16.83 11.22 12.26
C ALA A 298 17.84 12.22 11.66
N GLN A 299 18.92 11.72 11.07
CA GLN A 299 19.90 12.57 10.38
C GLN A 299 19.28 13.31 9.19
N THR A 300 18.44 12.62 8.40
CA THR A 300 17.75 13.21 7.25
C THR A 300 16.77 14.29 7.70
N MET A 301 16.03 14.06 8.79
CA MET A 301 15.11 15.04 9.36
C MET A 301 15.87 16.27 9.93
N SER A 302 17.04 16.08 10.54
CA SER A 302 17.89 17.19 11.01
C SER A 302 18.36 18.08 9.85
N ARG A 303 18.74 17.50 8.71
CA ARG A 303 19.07 18.25 7.48
C ARG A 303 17.85 18.99 6.94
N HIS A 304 16.69 18.36 6.96
CA HIS A 304 15.44 18.96 6.49
C HIS A 304 15.08 20.21 7.32
N ALA A 305 15.30 20.20 8.61
CA ALA A 305 15.03 21.34 9.47
C ALA A 305 15.87 22.58 9.09
N THR A 306 17.07 22.40 8.52
CA THR A 306 17.95 23.49 8.06
C THR A 306 17.67 23.93 6.63
N ASP A 307 17.19 23.04 5.78
CA ASP A 307 16.83 23.33 4.36
C ASP A 307 15.56 22.55 3.95
N PRO A 308 14.37 23.03 4.34
CA PRO A 308 13.11 22.40 3.98
C PRO A 308 12.86 22.37 2.46
N GLY A 309 13.38 23.38 1.75
CA GLY A 309 13.19 23.52 0.30
C GLY A 309 13.82 22.39 -0.52
N ALA A 310 14.90 21.78 -0.03
CA ALA A 310 15.56 20.64 -0.68
C ALA A 310 14.73 19.34 -0.63
N ARG A 311 13.76 19.24 0.29
CA ARG A 311 12.84 18.08 0.42
C ARG A 311 13.58 16.75 0.53
N HIS A 312 14.69 16.72 1.28
CA HIS A 312 15.52 15.51 1.44
C HIS A 312 14.73 14.29 1.92
N PRO A 313 13.88 14.38 2.98
CA PRO A 313 13.17 13.19 3.47
C PRO A 313 12.10 12.70 2.49
N GLN A 314 11.43 13.57 1.74
CA GLN A 314 10.47 13.15 0.72
C GLN A 314 11.15 12.42 -0.44
N ARG A 315 12.33 12.90 -0.86
CA ARG A 315 13.13 12.22 -1.89
C ARG A 315 13.61 10.86 -1.42
N LEU A 316 14.10 10.76 -0.17
CA LEU A 316 14.51 9.50 0.43
C LEU A 316 13.31 8.53 0.50
N LEU A 317 12.16 9.00 1.00
CA LEU A 317 10.94 8.21 1.10
C LEU A 317 10.50 7.67 -0.28
N ALA A 318 10.43 8.56 -1.29
CA ALA A 318 10.03 8.18 -2.63
C ALA A 318 10.98 7.15 -3.25
N ARG A 319 12.29 7.33 -3.10
CA ARG A 319 13.31 6.39 -3.59
C ARG A 319 13.18 5.01 -2.94
N GLU A 320 13.18 4.97 -1.61
CA GLU A 320 13.24 3.72 -0.86
C GLU A 320 11.91 2.94 -0.96
N ALA A 321 10.76 3.62 -0.83
CA ALA A 321 9.47 2.97 -0.95
C ALA A 321 9.21 2.46 -2.38
N THR A 322 9.63 3.21 -3.42
CA THR A 322 9.48 2.77 -4.82
C THR A 322 10.44 1.62 -5.14
N ALA A 323 11.68 1.67 -4.68
CA ALA A 323 12.63 0.58 -4.85
C ALA A 323 12.13 -0.72 -4.19
N LEU A 324 11.54 -0.62 -3.00
CA LEU A 324 10.98 -1.76 -2.28
C LEU A 324 9.80 -2.40 -3.04
N VAL A 325 8.86 -1.59 -3.52
CA VAL A 325 7.62 -2.11 -4.13
C VAL A 325 7.78 -2.43 -5.61
N HIS A 326 8.47 -1.61 -6.38
CA HIS A 326 8.58 -1.74 -7.84
C HIS A 326 9.96 -2.20 -8.33
N GLY A 327 10.96 -2.16 -7.47
CA GLY A 327 12.34 -2.51 -7.79
C GLY A 327 13.21 -1.30 -8.12
N PRO A 328 14.56 -1.46 -8.03
CA PRO A 328 15.51 -0.36 -8.21
C PRO A 328 15.49 0.23 -9.61
N ALA A 329 15.32 -0.58 -10.66
CA ALA A 329 15.28 -0.09 -12.04
C ALA A 329 14.04 0.83 -12.29
N GLU A 330 12.89 0.45 -11.76
CA GLU A 330 11.67 1.27 -11.87
C GLU A 330 11.76 2.54 -11.02
N ARG A 331 12.39 2.47 -9.84
CA ARG A 331 12.70 3.64 -9.04
C ARG A 331 13.58 4.62 -9.82
N ASP A 332 14.64 4.15 -10.49
CA ASP A 332 15.57 5.02 -11.24
C ASP A 332 14.86 5.68 -12.43
N ARG A 333 13.99 4.94 -13.14
CA ARG A 333 13.15 5.49 -14.20
C ARG A 333 12.18 6.57 -13.68
N ALA A 334 11.50 6.30 -12.57
CA ALA A 334 10.57 7.24 -11.97
C ALA A 334 11.27 8.52 -11.48
N GLU A 335 12.45 8.39 -10.87
CA GLU A 335 13.26 9.51 -10.41
C GLU A 335 13.76 10.36 -11.58
N SER A 336 14.27 9.73 -12.64
CA SER A 336 14.72 10.41 -13.85
C SER A 336 13.57 11.14 -14.54
N ALA A 337 12.39 10.51 -14.62
CA ALA A 337 11.20 11.10 -15.19
C ALA A 337 10.71 12.33 -14.38
N ALA A 338 10.76 12.25 -13.06
CA ALA A 338 10.43 13.38 -12.18
C ALA A 338 11.42 14.54 -12.34
N ALA A 339 12.71 14.23 -12.47
CA ALA A 339 13.75 15.24 -12.71
C ALA A 339 13.59 15.91 -14.07
N ALA A 340 13.31 15.14 -15.13
CA ALA A 340 13.07 15.63 -16.48
C ALA A 340 11.83 16.58 -16.54
N LEU A 341 10.75 16.22 -15.86
CA LEU A 341 9.56 17.07 -15.78
C LEU A 341 9.86 18.41 -15.08
N PHE A 342 10.68 18.37 -14.03
CA PHE A 342 11.06 19.58 -13.29
C PHE A 342 12.01 20.47 -14.11
N SER A 343 13.07 19.92 -14.70
CA SER A 343 14.03 20.65 -15.54
C SER A 343 13.40 21.11 -16.86
N GLY A 344 12.47 20.36 -17.39
CA GLY A 344 11.88 20.52 -18.71
C GLY A 344 12.52 19.68 -19.79
N ASP A 345 13.53 18.86 -19.47
CA ASP A 345 14.20 17.96 -20.42
C ASP A 345 13.39 16.68 -20.67
N ILE A 346 12.15 16.87 -21.10
CA ILE A 346 11.20 15.77 -21.37
C ILE A 346 11.45 15.05 -22.69
N ALA A 347 12.26 15.64 -23.56
CA ALA A 347 12.58 15.06 -24.86
C ALA A 347 13.43 13.78 -24.75
N SER A 348 14.15 13.61 -23.64
CA SER A 348 14.94 12.41 -23.32
C SER A 348 14.10 11.20 -22.88
N LEU A 349 12.81 11.40 -22.51
CA LEU A 349 11.95 10.35 -22.01
C LEU A 349 11.46 9.44 -23.14
N SER A 350 11.27 8.16 -22.86
CA SER A 350 10.57 7.25 -23.77
C SER A 350 9.13 7.70 -23.98
N ARG A 351 8.50 7.28 -25.10
CA ARG A 351 7.11 7.62 -25.39
C ARG A 351 6.16 7.27 -24.25
N ASP A 352 6.29 6.06 -23.70
CA ASP A 352 5.41 5.58 -22.65
C ASP A 352 5.63 6.34 -21.34
N THR A 353 6.87 6.60 -20.96
CA THR A 353 7.20 7.44 -19.80
C THR A 353 6.70 8.87 -19.98
N LEU A 354 6.84 9.45 -21.16
CA LEU A 354 6.36 10.80 -21.45
C LEU A 354 4.84 10.90 -21.29
N LEU A 355 4.10 9.95 -21.86
CA LEU A 355 2.63 9.90 -21.74
C LEU A 355 2.20 9.69 -20.29
N GLU A 356 2.90 8.83 -19.55
CA GLU A 356 2.64 8.59 -18.13
C GLU A 356 2.86 9.86 -17.29
N VAL A 357 3.99 10.52 -17.46
CA VAL A 357 4.37 11.74 -16.74
C VAL A 357 3.38 12.88 -17.00
N LEU A 358 2.87 12.97 -18.23
CA LEU A 358 1.92 13.99 -18.66
C LEU A 358 0.46 13.54 -18.60
N ALA A 359 0.15 12.36 -18.04
CA ALA A 359 -1.22 11.81 -18.01
C ALA A 359 -2.26 12.71 -17.33
N ALA A 360 -1.84 13.54 -16.35
CA ALA A 360 -2.70 14.51 -15.68
C ALA A 360 -2.82 15.85 -16.44
N ALA A 361 -2.04 16.07 -17.51
CA ALA A 361 -2.10 17.30 -18.29
C ALA A 361 -3.31 17.27 -19.25
N PRO A 362 -4.04 18.38 -19.41
CA PRO A 362 -5.05 18.49 -20.43
C PRO A 362 -4.50 18.15 -21.82
N THR A 363 -5.27 17.42 -22.60
CA THR A 363 -4.84 16.93 -23.92
C THR A 363 -5.82 17.41 -25.01
N THR A 364 -5.28 17.81 -26.17
CA THR A 364 -6.04 18.07 -27.39
C THR A 364 -5.53 17.23 -28.54
N THR A 365 -6.43 16.83 -29.44
CA THR A 365 -6.06 16.09 -30.66
C THR A 365 -6.16 17.00 -31.85
N HIS A 366 -5.18 16.97 -32.74
CA HIS A 366 -5.04 17.76 -33.92
C HIS A 366 -4.79 16.87 -35.14
N ALA A 367 -5.27 17.31 -36.31
CA ALA A 367 -4.99 16.59 -37.55
C ALA A 367 -3.51 16.75 -37.94
N ARG A 368 -2.88 15.65 -38.35
CA ARG A 368 -1.48 15.64 -38.77
C ARG A 368 -1.21 16.55 -39.98
N SER A 369 -2.21 16.71 -40.86
CA SER A 369 -2.17 17.64 -42.01
C SER A 369 -2.00 19.12 -41.63
N ALA A 370 -2.29 19.49 -40.39
CA ALA A 370 -2.02 20.83 -39.88
C ALA A 370 -0.52 21.16 -39.76
N LEU A 371 0.34 20.15 -39.91
CA LEU A 371 1.80 20.26 -39.84
C LEU A 371 2.47 20.28 -41.22
N ASP A 372 1.66 20.23 -42.33
CA ASP A 372 2.18 20.23 -43.67
C ASP A 372 2.66 21.64 -44.07
N GLY A 373 3.60 21.73 -45.01
CA GLY A 373 4.16 22.98 -45.49
C GLY A 373 4.90 23.77 -44.39
N GLU A 374 4.49 24.99 -44.12
CA GLU A 374 5.06 25.84 -43.07
C GLU A 374 4.64 25.43 -41.66
N GLY A 375 3.70 24.46 -41.54
CA GLY A 375 3.17 23.99 -40.26
C GLY A 375 2.17 24.98 -39.63
N THR A 376 1.85 24.72 -38.33
CA THR A 376 0.91 25.55 -37.57
C THR A 376 1.64 26.59 -36.73
N LYS A 377 1.20 27.86 -36.76
CA LYS A 377 1.74 28.88 -35.85
C LYS A 377 1.47 28.51 -34.41
N LEU A 378 2.51 28.58 -33.56
CA LEU A 378 2.36 28.27 -32.12
C LEU A 378 1.29 29.16 -31.46
N LEU A 379 1.17 30.41 -31.86
CA LEU A 379 0.14 31.34 -31.37
C LEU A 379 -1.27 30.79 -31.59
N ASP A 380 -1.53 30.22 -32.75
CA ASP A 380 -2.84 29.68 -33.10
C ASP A 380 -3.11 28.37 -32.34
N LEU A 381 -2.12 27.52 -32.22
CA LEU A 381 -2.20 26.29 -31.47
C LEU A 381 -2.48 26.55 -29.98
N LEU A 382 -1.77 27.50 -29.35
CA LEU A 382 -1.96 27.85 -27.93
C LEU A 382 -3.40 28.26 -27.63
N ALA A 383 -4.06 28.96 -28.54
CA ALA A 383 -5.46 29.38 -28.36
C ALA A 383 -6.46 28.21 -28.35
N THR A 384 -6.05 27.02 -28.80
CA THR A 384 -6.85 25.78 -28.74
C THR A 384 -6.56 24.94 -27.51
N THR A 385 -5.61 25.36 -26.70
CA THR A 385 -5.15 24.61 -25.49
C THR A 385 -5.70 25.22 -24.20
N SER A 386 -5.52 24.49 -23.08
CA SER A 386 -5.84 25.03 -21.76
C SER A 386 -4.86 26.10 -21.26
N LEU A 387 -3.76 26.34 -21.98
CA LEU A 387 -2.70 27.26 -21.54
C LEU A 387 -3.04 28.70 -21.77
N ALA A 388 -3.89 29.03 -22.77
CA ALA A 388 -4.33 30.39 -23.06
C ALA A 388 -5.83 30.42 -23.44
N LYS A 389 -6.57 31.39 -22.92
CA LYS A 389 -8.01 31.53 -23.17
C LYS A 389 -8.32 32.27 -24.49
N SER A 390 -7.32 32.93 -25.06
CA SER A 390 -7.45 33.71 -26.28
C SER A 390 -6.10 33.88 -26.98
N LYS A 391 -6.14 34.25 -28.30
CA LYS A 391 -4.93 34.62 -29.05
C LYS A 391 -4.20 35.83 -28.45
N SER A 392 -4.91 36.75 -27.81
CA SER A 392 -4.31 37.93 -27.15
C SER A 392 -3.49 37.48 -25.93
N GLU A 393 -4.04 36.61 -25.10
CA GLU A 393 -3.37 36.04 -23.94
C GLU A 393 -2.18 35.17 -24.36
N ALA A 394 -2.35 34.34 -25.41
CA ALA A 394 -1.26 33.56 -25.98
C ALA A 394 -0.08 34.41 -26.45
N ARG A 395 -0.37 35.56 -27.12
CA ARG A 395 0.66 36.51 -27.58
C ARG A 395 1.41 37.12 -26.38
N GLN A 396 0.69 37.46 -25.31
CA GLN A 396 1.30 37.99 -24.09
C GLN A 396 2.26 36.96 -23.51
N PHE A 397 1.82 35.69 -23.31
CA PHE A 397 2.65 34.64 -22.74
C PHE A 397 3.89 34.28 -23.59
N LEU A 398 3.77 34.37 -24.91
CA LEU A 398 4.91 34.22 -25.80
C LEU A 398 5.88 35.42 -25.69
N GLY A 399 5.36 36.65 -25.59
CA GLY A 399 6.16 37.88 -25.40
C GLY A 399 6.91 37.86 -24.07
N ASP A 400 6.28 37.36 -23.01
CA ASP A 400 6.88 37.22 -21.66
C ASP A 400 7.87 36.03 -21.58
N GLY A 401 8.00 35.22 -22.63
CA GLY A 401 8.85 34.04 -22.67
C GLY A 401 8.45 32.97 -21.65
N SER A 402 7.15 32.90 -21.30
CA SER A 402 6.61 31.96 -20.33
C SER A 402 6.19 30.62 -20.96
N ILE A 403 6.22 30.48 -22.28
CA ILE A 403 5.86 29.26 -23.00
C ILE A 403 7.12 28.47 -23.37
N SER A 404 7.03 27.16 -23.21
CA SER A 404 8.05 26.19 -23.70
C SER A 404 7.39 25.12 -24.55
N ILE A 405 8.10 24.68 -25.58
CA ILE A 405 7.78 23.55 -26.45
C ILE A 405 8.77 22.43 -26.12
N ASN A 406 8.26 21.25 -25.77
CA ASN A 406 9.08 20.07 -25.44
C ASN A 406 10.23 20.38 -24.46
N GLY A 407 9.98 21.31 -23.52
CA GLY A 407 10.94 21.75 -22.51
C GLY A 407 11.81 22.95 -22.91
N THR A 408 11.93 23.28 -24.19
CA THR A 408 12.72 24.43 -24.68
C THR A 408 11.86 25.69 -24.78
N LYS A 409 12.37 26.86 -24.39
CA LYS A 409 11.66 28.13 -24.53
C LYS A 409 11.24 28.38 -25.99
N ALA A 410 9.97 28.74 -26.15
CA ALA A 410 9.41 29.05 -27.45
C ALA A 410 9.75 30.50 -27.89
N THR A 411 9.91 30.73 -29.19
CA THR A 411 9.95 32.05 -29.80
C THR A 411 8.53 32.50 -30.22
N ALA A 412 8.30 33.81 -30.34
CA ALA A 412 6.97 34.37 -30.63
C ALA A 412 6.42 33.93 -32.01
N ASP A 413 7.30 33.67 -32.94
CA ASP A 413 7.06 33.31 -34.37
C ASP A 413 7.27 31.82 -34.63
N ALA A 414 7.36 30.99 -33.57
CA ALA A 414 7.56 29.56 -33.73
C ALA A 414 6.43 28.91 -34.54
N HIS A 415 6.83 28.08 -35.50
CA HIS A 415 5.96 27.18 -36.25
C HIS A 415 6.15 25.76 -35.78
N ILE A 416 5.06 25.04 -35.62
CA ILE A 416 5.07 23.61 -35.26
C ILE A 416 4.95 22.80 -36.53
N THR A 417 5.96 21.98 -36.78
CA THR A 417 6.05 21.06 -37.92
C THR A 417 6.15 19.63 -37.43
N ALA A 418 6.12 18.67 -38.34
CA ALA A 418 6.31 17.26 -37.99
C ALA A 418 7.64 16.99 -37.25
N ALA A 419 8.69 17.78 -37.54
CA ALA A 419 9.98 17.70 -36.84
C ALA A 419 9.93 18.20 -35.39
N SER A 420 8.91 18.95 -35.01
CA SER A 420 8.70 19.44 -33.65
C SER A 420 8.10 18.37 -32.72
N LEU A 421 7.64 17.25 -33.26
CA LEU A 421 6.94 16.23 -32.48
C LEU A 421 7.92 15.28 -31.78
N LEU A 422 7.69 15.06 -30.49
CA LEU A 422 8.29 13.96 -29.75
C LEU A 422 7.60 12.65 -30.18
N HIS A 423 8.42 11.62 -30.41
CA HIS A 423 7.98 10.28 -30.84
C HIS A 423 7.01 10.31 -32.05
N GLY A 424 7.14 11.32 -32.91
CA GLY A 424 6.39 11.46 -34.14
C GLY A 424 4.91 11.85 -34.01
N SER A 425 4.39 12.06 -32.78
CA SER A 425 2.95 12.38 -32.58
C SER A 425 2.63 13.29 -31.40
N ILE A 426 3.56 13.59 -30.54
CA ILE A 426 3.33 14.29 -29.27
C ILE A 426 4.04 15.64 -29.28
N LEU A 427 3.31 16.72 -28.95
CA LEU A 427 3.88 18.02 -28.64
C LEU A 427 3.50 18.38 -27.20
N ALA A 428 4.49 18.59 -26.36
CA ALA A 428 4.27 19.00 -24.97
C ALA A 428 4.51 20.51 -24.81
N LEU A 429 3.45 21.23 -24.49
CA LEU A 429 3.48 22.67 -24.23
C LEU A 429 3.47 22.93 -22.73
N ARG A 430 4.26 23.89 -22.25
CA ARG A 430 4.29 24.28 -20.84
C ARG A 430 4.24 25.79 -20.68
N ARG A 431 3.39 26.26 -19.75
CA ARG A 431 3.35 27.65 -19.31
C ARG A 431 3.91 27.75 -17.86
N GLY A 432 4.98 28.52 -17.72
CA GLY A 432 5.68 28.63 -16.45
C GLY A 432 6.31 27.30 -16.00
N LYS A 433 6.25 26.96 -14.70
CA LYS A 433 6.90 25.77 -14.15
C LYS A 433 5.99 24.54 -14.05
N LYS A 434 4.66 24.71 -14.02
CA LYS A 434 3.73 23.64 -13.61
C LYS A 434 2.61 23.33 -14.61
N ASN A 435 2.24 24.28 -15.47
CA ASN A 435 1.05 24.12 -16.33
C ASN A 435 1.45 23.47 -17.64
N TRP A 436 1.17 22.19 -17.79
CA TRP A 436 1.42 21.41 -18.99
C TRP A 436 0.14 21.23 -19.81
N HIS A 437 0.29 21.10 -21.11
CA HIS A 437 -0.73 20.69 -22.05
C HIS A 437 -0.12 19.81 -23.14
N VAL A 438 -0.80 18.73 -23.49
CA VAL A 438 -0.35 17.78 -24.51
C VAL A 438 -1.18 17.97 -25.78
N CYS A 439 -0.52 18.21 -26.90
CA CYS A 439 -1.15 18.16 -28.23
C CYS A 439 -0.74 16.84 -28.89
N VAL A 440 -1.73 16.04 -29.28
CA VAL A 440 -1.51 14.76 -30.00
C VAL A 440 -1.90 15.02 -31.47
N PHE A 441 -0.98 14.70 -32.37
CA PHE A 441 -1.20 14.81 -33.82
C PHE A 441 -1.43 13.41 -34.40
N ALA A 442 -2.67 13.15 -34.86
CA ALA A 442 -3.14 11.87 -35.41
C ALA A 442 -3.43 11.95 -36.90
#